data_346b77cccb3639a9b948259077176a52
#
_entry.id   346b77cccb3639a9b948259077176a52
#
_cell.length_a   1.000
_cell.length_b   1.000
_cell.length_c   1.000
_cell.angle_alpha   90.00
_cell.angle_beta   90.00
_cell.angle_gamma   90.00
#
_symmetry.space_group_name_H-M   'P 1'
#
loop_
_entity.id
_entity.type
_entity.pdbx_description
1 polymer ?
#
loop_
_entity_poly.entity_id
_entity_poly.type
_entity_poly.pdbx_seq_one_letter_code
_entity_poly.pdbx_strand_id
1 'polypeptide(L)'
;MPISLKKGQKVSLTKGNPGLKNVVVGLGWDTNAYDTGADFDLDAAAFCLTDSGKVSGQNDFVFFGNLNHPSGAISHLGDNLTGAGDGDDEQIKIDLSRVPAEITKIAFTVTIYEAEARRQNFGQVSNAFVRIFDENTGEELLRYDLGEDFSIETAVVFGELYKNGDEWKFNAIGSGYQGGLVALCNMYGIDAD
;
A
#
# COMPACT_ATOMS: atom_id res chain seq x y z
N MET A 1 -8.18 5.68 -20.12
CA MET A 1 -8.45 4.32 -19.60
C MET A 1 -7.34 3.90 -18.65
N PRO A 2 -7.68 3.42 -17.46
CA PRO A 2 -6.66 2.96 -16.53
C PRO A 2 -5.92 1.74 -17.07
N ILE A 3 -4.63 1.65 -16.73
CA ILE A 3 -3.80 0.52 -17.12
C ILE A 3 -4.04 -0.61 -16.12
N SER A 4 -4.45 -1.76 -16.61
CA SER A 4 -4.62 -2.96 -15.77
C SER A 4 -3.30 -3.72 -15.71
N LEU A 5 -2.72 -3.82 -14.52
CA LEU A 5 -1.41 -4.41 -14.31
C LEU A 5 -1.49 -5.89 -13.95
N LYS A 6 -0.43 -6.60 -14.29
CA LYS A 6 -0.19 -7.98 -13.85
C LYS A 6 1.00 -8.01 -12.91
N LYS A 7 1.09 -9.05 -12.09
CA LYS A 7 2.19 -9.25 -11.16
C LYS A 7 3.55 -9.11 -11.85
N GLY A 8 4.42 -8.29 -11.27
CA GLY A 8 5.75 -8.01 -11.80
C GLY A 8 5.80 -6.94 -12.89
N GLN A 9 4.66 -6.45 -13.32
CA GLN A 9 4.60 -5.41 -14.35
C GLN A 9 4.94 -4.04 -13.76
N LYS A 10 5.68 -3.26 -14.54
CA LYS A 10 6.08 -1.89 -14.16
C LYS A 10 5.55 -0.91 -15.19
N VAL A 11 5.09 0.24 -14.71
CA VAL A 11 4.54 1.29 -15.59
C VAL A 11 4.96 2.66 -15.08
N SER A 12 5.23 3.58 -16.01
CA SER A 12 5.49 4.98 -15.65
C SER A 12 4.18 5.73 -15.44
N LEU A 13 4.10 6.46 -14.33
CA LEU A 13 2.98 7.36 -14.06
C LEU A 13 3.19 8.72 -14.70
N THR A 14 4.42 9.25 -14.60
CA THR A 14 4.70 10.64 -14.99
C THR A 14 5.04 10.81 -16.46
N LYS A 15 5.52 9.77 -17.13
CA LYS A 15 5.85 9.85 -18.56
C LYS A 15 4.61 10.14 -19.42
N GLY A 16 3.49 9.51 -19.11
CA GLY A 16 2.21 9.75 -19.79
C GLY A 16 1.42 10.92 -19.23
N ASN A 17 1.83 11.46 -18.08
CA ASN A 17 1.14 12.53 -17.36
C ASN A 17 2.17 13.54 -16.82
N PRO A 18 2.77 14.38 -17.70
CA PRO A 18 3.91 15.23 -17.29
C PRO A 18 3.61 16.24 -16.19
N GLY A 19 2.35 16.60 -16.00
CA GLY A 19 1.95 17.54 -14.94
C GLY A 19 1.48 16.88 -13.65
N LEU A 20 1.59 15.57 -13.56
CA LEU A 20 1.11 14.80 -12.40
C LEU A 20 1.93 15.10 -11.15
N LYS A 21 1.27 15.59 -10.10
CA LYS A 21 1.92 15.90 -8.82
C LYS A 21 1.28 15.16 -7.66
N ASN A 22 -0.04 15.13 -7.61
CA ASN A 22 -0.79 14.59 -6.48
C ASN A 22 -1.52 13.33 -6.91
N VAL A 23 -1.15 12.21 -6.32
CA VAL A 23 -1.81 10.93 -6.56
C VAL A 23 -2.40 10.38 -5.26
N VAL A 24 -3.45 9.59 -5.41
CA VAL A 24 -4.01 8.82 -4.31
C VAL A 24 -3.84 7.34 -4.64
N VAL A 25 -3.26 6.62 -3.70
CA VAL A 25 -3.16 5.16 -3.76
C VAL A 25 -4.30 4.61 -2.95
N GLY A 26 -5.27 4.03 -3.65
CA GLY A 26 -6.43 3.40 -3.03
C GLY A 26 -6.22 1.89 -2.92
N LEU A 27 -6.54 1.34 -1.75
CA LEU A 27 -6.45 -0.10 -1.50
C LEU A 27 -7.84 -0.57 -1.08
N GLY A 28 -8.26 -1.68 -1.64
CA GLY A 28 -9.57 -2.25 -1.34
C GLY A 28 -9.51 -3.77 -1.25
N TRP A 29 -10.49 -4.34 -0.56
CA TRP A 29 -10.60 -5.78 -0.35
C TRP A 29 -12.02 -6.15 0.08
N ASP A 30 -12.34 -7.43 -0.07
CA ASP A 30 -13.57 -8.01 0.49
C ASP A 30 -13.19 -9.05 1.52
N THR A 31 -13.90 -9.05 2.64
CA THR A 31 -13.70 -10.03 3.69
C THR A 31 -14.76 -11.12 3.63
N ASN A 32 -14.39 -12.34 4.00
CA ASN A 32 -15.31 -13.45 4.02
C ASN A 32 -16.17 -13.40 5.30
N ALA A 33 -17.43 -13.02 5.15
CA ALA A 33 -18.35 -12.81 6.27
C ALA A 33 -18.70 -14.09 7.06
N TYR A 34 -18.27 -15.26 6.59
CA TYR A 34 -18.72 -16.53 7.17
C TYR A 34 -17.73 -17.17 8.15
N ASP A 35 -16.53 -16.63 8.30
CA ASP A 35 -15.45 -17.46 8.81
C ASP A 35 -15.11 -17.34 10.27
N THR A 36 -15.30 -16.26 11.00
CA THR A 36 -14.69 -16.21 12.32
C THR A 36 -15.48 -15.54 13.43
N GLY A 37 -16.61 -14.93 13.10
CA GLY A 37 -17.34 -14.17 14.10
C GLY A 37 -16.64 -12.92 14.63
N ALA A 38 -15.42 -12.66 14.16
CA ALA A 38 -14.69 -11.43 14.45
C ALA A 38 -14.46 -10.65 13.16
N ASP A 39 -14.57 -9.34 13.22
CA ASP A 39 -14.36 -8.48 12.07
C ASP A 39 -12.88 -8.51 11.65
N PHE A 40 -12.67 -8.44 10.35
CA PHE A 40 -11.32 -8.27 9.80
C PHE A 40 -10.94 -6.79 9.88
N ASP A 41 -9.83 -6.54 10.55
CA ASP A 41 -9.26 -5.20 10.66
C ASP A 41 -7.95 -5.19 9.84
N LEU A 42 -8.07 -4.72 8.60
CA LEU A 42 -6.94 -4.63 7.69
C LEU A 42 -6.41 -3.20 7.66
N ASP A 43 -5.11 -3.07 7.80
CA ASP A 43 -4.43 -1.77 7.86
C ASP A 43 -3.50 -1.58 6.67
N ALA A 44 -3.69 -0.50 5.93
CA ALA A 44 -2.77 -0.09 4.90
C ALA A 44 -1.62 0.72 5.49
N ALA A 45 -0.45 0.57 4.90
CA ALA A 45 0.75 1.32 5.30
C ALA A 45 1.62 1.64 4.10
N ALA A 46 2.42 2.70 4.24
CA ALA A 46 3.43 3.08 3.28
C ALA A 46 4.80 3.12 3.97
N PHE A 47 5.75 2.39 3.42
CA PHE A 47 7.14 2.42 3.86
C PHE A 47 7.94 3.23 2.86
N CYS A 48 8.48 4.37 3.30
CA CYS A 48 9.30 5.25 2.46
C CYS A 48 10.74 4.80 2.55
N LEU A 49 11.27 4.27 1.45
CA LEU A 49 12.54 3.56 1.42
C LEU A 49 13.62 4.39 0.71
N THR A 50 14.84 4.27 1.19
CA THR A 50 16.03 4.79 0.53
C THR A 50 16.55 3.76 -0.50
N ASP A 51 17.65 4.06 -1.16
CA ASP A 51 18.29 3.14 -2.11
C ASP A 51 18.71 1.80 -1.47
N SER A 52 18.87 1.78 -0.14
CA SER A 52 19.16 0.54 0.58
C SER A 52 17.98 -0.44 0.64
N GLY A 53 16.79 0.01 0.25
CA GLY A 53 15.57 -0.77 0.39
C GLY A 53 14.99 -0.74 1.79
N LYS A 54 15.48 0.16 2.64
CA LYS A 54 15.04 0.32 4.03
C LYS A 54 14.69 1.77 4.33
N VAL A 55 13.91 1.98 5.37
CA VAL A 55 13.61 3.32 5.87
C VAL A 55 14.85 3.94 6.52
N SER A 56 14.91 5.27 6.54
CA SER A 56 16.00 5.99 7.24
C SER A 56 15.64 6.25 8.70
N GLY A 57 14.38 6.15 9.07
CA GLY A 57 13.93 6.34 10.44
C GLY A 57 12.45 5.97 10.59
N GLN A 58 11.97 5.96 11.82
CA GLN A 58 10.59 5.57 12.12
C GLN A 58 9.54 6.47 11.47
N ASN A 59 9.87 7.73 11.26
CA ASN A 59 8.95 8.69 10.62
C ASN A 59 8.70 8.40 9.13
N ASP A 60 9.51 7.55 8.51
CA ASP A 60 9.35 7.11 7.13
C ASP A 60 8.31 5.99 6.99
N PHE A 61 7.74 5.55 8.10
CA PHE A 61 6.65 4.58 8.14
C PHE A 61 5.33 5.31 8.38
N VAL A 62 4.47 5.33 7.36
CA VAL A 62 3.16 6.00 7.42
C VAL A 62 2.07 4.93 7.54
N PHE A 63 1.32 4.98 8.63
CA PHE A 63 0.31 4.00 8.99
C PHE A 63 -0.68 4.64 9.99
N PHE A 64 -1.61 3.88 10.54
CA PHE A 64 -2.63 4.42 11.46
C PHE A 64 -2.04 5.11 12.70
N GLY A 65 -0.86 4.73 13.14
CA GLY A 65 -0.16 5.36 14.28
C GLY A 65 0.70 6.57 13.90
N ASN A 66 0.89 6.83 12.61
CA ASN A 66 1.63 7.97 12.09
C ASN A 66 1.06 8.36 10.71
N LEU A 67 0.02 9.15 10.72
CA LEU A 67 -0.76 9.43 9.51
C LEU A 67 -0.06 10.32 8.49
N ASN A 68 0.95 11.07 8.91
CA ASN A 68 1.61 12.05 8.04
C ASN A 68 3.13 11.92 8.11
N HIS A 69 3.76 11.78 6.95
CA HIS A 69 5.21 11.87 6.86
C HIS A 69 5.66 13.32 7.15
N PRO A 70 6.81 13.52 7.84
CA PRO A 70 7.28 14.89 8.19
C PRO A 70 7.47 15.81 6.99
N SER A 71 7.75 15.27 5.79
CA SER A 71 7.89 16.08 4.58
C SER A 71 6.58 16.70 4.11
N GLY A 72 5.43 16.18 4.58
CA GLY A 72 4.13 16.54 4.07
C GLY A 72 3.78 15.89 2.73
N ALA A 73 4.65 15.02 2.21
CA ALA A 73 4.45 14.39 0.90
C ALA A 73 3.53 13.19 0.95
N ILE A 74 3.49 12.46 2.07
CA ILE A 74 2.73 11.21 2.21
C ILE A 74 1.76 11.34 3.38
N SER A 75 0.48 11.06 3.14
CA SER A 75 -0.57 11.13 4.16
C SER A 75 -1.52 9.94 4.05
N HIS A 76 -1.69 9.25 5.16
CA HIS A 76 -2.71 8.21 5.30
C HIS A 76 -4.03 8.88 5.68
N LEU A 77 -5.10 8.60 4.96
CA LEU A 77 -6.36 9.32 5.12
C LEU A 77 -7.28 8.76 6.23
N GLY A 78 -6.79 7.79 6.96
CA GLY A 78 -7.52 7.21 8.09
C GLY A 78 -7.77 5.73 7.89
N ASP A 79 -8.15 5.10 8.98
CA ASP A 79 -8.31 3.67 9.08
C ASP A 79 -9.75 3.24 8.84
N ASN A 80 -9.97 2.21 8.05
CA ASN A 80 -11.28 1.58 7.86
C ASN A 80 -11.29 0.25 8.61
N LEU A 81 -11.84 0.24 9.79
CA LEU A 81 -11.80 -0.90 10.72
C LEU A 81 -12.56 -2.14 10.25
N THR A 82 -13.50 -1.99 9.32
CA THR A 82 -14.39 -3.09 8.92
C THR A 82 -14.23 -3.50 7.47
N GLY A 83 -13.57 -2.69 6.63
CA GLY A 83 -13.52 -2.91 5.19
C GLY A 83 -14.90 -2.77 4.53
N ALA A 84 -15.85 -2.13 5.20
CA ALA A 84 -17.20 -1.95 4.68
C ALA A 84 -17.29 -0.71 3.78
N GLY A 85 -17.97 -0.85 2.68
CA GLY A 85 -18.19 0.24 1.74
C GLY A 85 -17.85 -0.14 0.31
N ASP A 86 -18.22 0.72 -0.60
CA ASP A 86 -17.93 0.55 -2.02
C ASP A 86 -16.65 1.34 -2.38
N GLY A 87 -15.75 0.72 -3.14
CA GLY A 87 -14.54 1.34 -3.61
C GLY A 87 -13.33 1.07 -2.71
N ASP A 88 -12.52 2.10 -2.46
CA ASP A 88 -11.31 1.96 -1.65
C ASP A 88 -11.66 1.91 -0.16
N ASP A 89 -11.08 0.94 0.52
CA ASP A 89 -11.22 0.82 1.98
C ASP A 89 -10.27 1.77 2.70
N GLU A 90 -9.06 1.92 2.19
CA GLU A 90 -8.09 2.87 2.70
C GLU A 90 -7.38 3.61 1.56
N GLN A 91 -6.96 4.83 1.84
CA GLN A 91 -6.31 5.68 0.84
C GLN A 91 -5.08 6.35 1.43
N ILE A 92 -4.02 6.43 0.61
CA ILE A 92 -2.77 7.13 0.95
C ILE A 92 -2.52 8.16 -0.14
N LYS A 93 -2.43 9.43 0.26
CA LYS A 93 -2.12 10.53 -0.65
C LYS A 93 -0.63 10.74 -0.75
N ILE A 94 -0.16 11.01 -1.96
CA ILE A 94 1.25 11.30 -2.20
C ILE A 94 1.37 12.53 -3.09
N ASP A 95 2.13 13.51 -2.60
CA ASP A 95 2.58 14.65 -3.40
C ASP A 95 3.97 14.31 -3.94
N LEU A 96 4.02 13.87 -5.19
CA LEU A 96 5.26 13.42 -5.82
C LEU A 96 6.33 14.51 -5.86
N SER A 97 5.92 15.79 -5.89
CA SER A 97 6.84 16.92 -5.96
C SER A 97 7.54 17.22 -4.63
N ARG A 98 6.99 16.71 -3.51
CA ARG A 98 7.49 16.97 -2.16
C ARG A 98 8.22 15.78 -1.53
N VAL A 99 8.24 14.64 -2.20
CA VAL A 99 8.95 13.46 -1.67
C VAL A 99 10.44 13.78 -1.55
N PRO A 100 11.05 13.62 -0.36
CA PRO A 100 12.48 13.88 -0.19
C PRO A 100 13.34 13.08 -1.17
N ALA A 101 14.46 13.68 -1.59
CA ALA A 101 15.32 13.08 -2.61
C ALA A 101 15.93 11.74 -2.17
N GLU A 102 16.14 11.55 -0.87
CA GLU A 102 16.67 10.30 -0.32
C GLU A 102 15.65 9.16 -0.35
N ILE A 103 14.37 9.47 -0.48
CA ILE A 103 13.32 8.45 -0.63
C ILE A 103 13.17 8.13 -2.10
N THR A 104 13.55 6.92 -2.48
CA THR A 104 13.53 6.46 -3.86
C THR A 104 12.44 5.44 -4.14
N LYS A 105 11.83 4.87 -3.09
CA LYS A 105 10.73 3.93 -3.19
C LYS A 105 9.71 4.16 -2.08
N ILE A 106 8.46 3.90 -2.37
CA ILE A 106 7.38 3.87 -1.38
C ILE A 106 6.63 2.57 -1.58
N ALA A 107 6.74 1.67 -0.61
CA ALA A 107 6.06 0.37 -0.66
C ALA A 107 4.70 0.47 0.02
N PHE A 108 3.66 -0.05 -0.64
CA PHE A 108 2.29 -0.07 -0.13
C PHE A 108 1.94 -1.46 0.33
N THR A 109 1.52 -1.57 1.58
CA THR A 109 1.27 -2.85 2.24
C THR A 109 -0.10 -2.85 2.90
N VAL A 110 -0.66 -4.04 3.09
CA VAL A 110 -1.84 -4.26 3.92
C VAL A 110 -1.55 -5.41 4.86
N THR A 111 -1.91 -5.23 6.12
CA THR A 111 -1.74 -6.26 7.16
C THR A 111 -3.05 -6.46 7.89
N ILE A 112 -3.23 -7.65 8.46
CA ILE A 112 -4.39 -7.98 9.28
C ILE A 112 -4.01 -7.77 10.75
N TYR A 113 -4.74 -6.86 11.40
CA TYR A 113 -4.52 -6.54 12.82
C TYR A 113 -4.87 -7.75 13.70
N GLU A 114 -3.96 -8.10 14.61
CA GLU A 114 -4.12 -9.24 15.52
C GLU A 114 -4.51 -10.55 14.80
N ALA A 115 -3.96 -10.77 13.62
CA ALA A 115 -4.30 -11.91 12.77
C ALA A 115 -4.19 -13.25 13.49
N GLU A 116 -3.11 -13.46 14.23
CA GLU A 116 -2.87 -14.71 14.94
C GLU A 116 -3.90 -14.94 16.04
N ALA A 117 -4.15 -13.93 16.88
CA ALA A 117 -5.12 -14.00 17.96
C ALA A 117 -6.55 -14.22 17.44
N ARG A 118 -6.87 -13.63 16.30
CA ARG A 118 -8.18 -13.72 15.65
C ARG A 118 -8.30 -14.89 14.68
N ARG A 119 -7.22 -15.64 14.47
CA ARG A 119 -7.15 -16.75 13.50
C ARG A 119 -7.54 -16.32 12.08
N GLN A 120 -7.04 -15.18 11.66
CA GLN A 120 -7.32 -14.59 10.35
C GLN A 120 -6.08 -14.60 9.46
N ASN A 121 -6.29 -14.73 8.16
CA ASN A 121 -5.23 -14.64 7.16
C ASN A 121 -5.79 -14.18 5.82
N PHE A 122 -4.91 -13.88 4.87
CA PHE A 122 -5.31 -13.41 3.54
C PHE A 122 -6.00 -14.47 2.67
N GLY A 123 -5.98 -15.73 3.07
CA GLY A 123 -6.80 -16.76 2.43
C GLY A 123 -8.31 -16.53 2.60
N GLN A 124 -8.69 -15.72 3.59
CA GLN A 124 -10.07 -15.35 3.90
C GLN A 124 -10.45 -13.98 3.31
N VAL A 125 -9.53 -13.33 2.60
CA VAL A 125 -9.73 -12.03 1.96
C VAL A 125 -9.76 -12.22 0.45
N SER A 126 -10.73 -11.62 -0.21
CA SER A 126 -10.88 -11.71 -1.66
C SER A 126 -10.95 -10.32 -2.30
N ASN A 127 -10.82 -10.31 -3.62
CA ASN A 127 -10.94 -9.09 -4.43
C ASN A 127 -10.05 -7.94 -3.97
N ALA A 128 -8.85 -8.27 -3.46
CA ALA A 128 -7.89 -7.27 -3.06
C ALA A 128 -7.31 -6.55 -4.28
N PHE A 129 -7.21 -5.24 -4.21
CA PHE A 129 -6.67 -4.45 -5.30
C PHE A 129 -5.94 -3.22 -4.77
N VAL A 130 -5.06 -2.69 -5.62
CA VAL A 130 -4.49 -1.34 -5.47
C VAL A 130 -4.76 -0.57 -6.76
N ARG A 131 -5.15 0.67 -6.63
CA ARG A 131 -5.29 1.58 -7.76
C ARG A 131 -4.64 2.92 -7.47
N ILE A 132 -4.22 3.61 -8.51
CA ILE A 132 -3.67 4.95 -8.37
C ILE A 132 -4.47 5.88 -9.27
N PHE A 133 -4.94 6.99 -8.71
CA PHE A 133 -5.65 8.00 -9.46
C PHE A 133 -5.07 9.40 -9.21
N ASP A 134 -5.28 10.28 -10.18
CA ASP A 134 -4.90 11.70 -10.06
C ASP A 134 -5.89 12.37 -9.10
N GLU A 135 -5.38 12.92 -8.01
CA GLU A 135 -6.22 13.59 -7.01
C GLU A 135 -6.99 14.78 -7.60
N ASN A 136 -6.37 15.51 -8.53
CA ASN A 136 -6.96 16.73 -9.09
C ASN A 136 -8.09 16.47 -10.07
N THR A 137 -7.99 15.40 -10.85
CA THR A 137 -8.97 15.07 -11.90
C THR A 137 -9.89 13.92 -11.53
N GLY A 138 -9.50 13.09 -10.55
CA GLY A 138 -10.19 11.85 -10.22
C GLY A 138 -9.97 10.73 -11.23
N GLU A 139 -9.13 10.95 -12.24
CA GLU A 139 -8.85 9.94 -13.26
C GLU A 139 -8.02 8.79 -12.71
N GLU A 140 -8.51 7.57 -12.83
CA GLU A 140 -7.77 6.37 -12.47
C GLU A 140 -6.69 6.11 -13.52
N LEU A 141 -5.43 6.06 -13.07
CA LEU A 141 -4.27 5.88 -13.95
C LEU A 141 -3.90 4.42 -14.13
N LEU A 142 -3.96 3.66 -13.04
CA LEU A 142 -3.66 2.24 -13.06
C LEU A 142 -4.44 1.50 -11.99
N ARG A 143 -4.59 0.20 -12.22
CA ARG A 143 -5.18 -0.74 -11.25
C ARG A 143 -4.44 -2.06 -11.32
N TYR A 144 -4.21 -2.64 -10.15
CA TYR A 144 -3.66 -3.98 -10.01
C TYR A 144 -4.56 -4.79 -9.09
N ASP A 145 -5.23 -5.78 -9.66
CA ASP A 145 -6.02 -6.75 -8.91
C ASP A 145 -5.09 -7.90 -8.50
N LEU A 146 -5.01 -8.16 -7.19
CA LEU A 146 -4.20 -9.25 -6.68
C LEU A 146 -4.91 -10.55 -6.98
N GLY A 147 -4.43 -11.27 -7.98
CA GLY A 147 -4.97 -12.58 -8.36
C GLY A 147 -4.32 -13.75 -7.64
N GLU A 148 -3.55 -13.47 -6.58
CA GLU A 148 -2.85 -14.51 -5.84
C GLU A 148 -3.76 -15.20 -4.84
N ASP A 149 -3.60 -16.52 -4.74
CA ASP A 149 -4.27 -17.32 -3.72
C ASP A 149 -3.38 -17.36 -2.47
N PHE A 150 -3.64 -16.45 -1.54
CA PHE A 150 -3.00 -16.49 -0.24
C PHE A 150 -3.67 -17.54 0.64
N SER A 151 -2.95 -18.09 1.58
CA SER A 151 -3.50 -19.11 2.48
C SER A 151 -3.25 -18.81 3.95
N ILE A 152 -1.99 -18.59 4.34
CA ILE A 152 -1.60 -18.37 5.73
C ILE A 152 -0.95 -17.01 5.96
N GLU A 153 -0.73 -16.26 4.90
CA GLU A 153 -0.09 -14.95 4.96
C GLU A 153 -0.98 -13.95 5.72
N THR A 154 -0.35 -13.10 6.49
CA THR A 154 -1.01 -12.07 7.31
C THR A 154 -0.56 -10.66 6.95
N ALA A 155 0.34 -10.54 5.98
CA ALA A 155 0.81 -9.28 5.45
C ALA A 155 1.03 -9.43 3.93
N VAL A 156 0.68 -8.40 3.17
CA VAL A 156 0.88 -8.38 1.72
C VAL A 156 1.48 -7.05 1.30
N VAL A 157 2.55 -7.12 0.51
CA VAL A 157 3.08 -5.96 -0.20
C VAL A 157 2.38 -5.91 -1.55
N PHE A 158 1.50 -4.93 -1.73
CA PHE A 158 0.69 -4.78 -2.96
C PHE A 158 1.55 -4.33 -4.13
N GLY A 159 2.37 -3.31 -3.90
CA GLY A 159 3.23 -2.75 -4.91
C GLY A 159 4.06 -1.60 -4.36
N GLU A 160 4.86 -0.99 -5.23
CA GLU A 160 5.71 0.12 -4.83
C GLU A 160 5.75 1.20 -5.91
N LEU A 161 5.76 2.46 -5.48
CA LEU A 161 6.19 3.58 -6.31
C LEU A 161 7.70 3.68 -6.21
N TYR A 162 8.37 3.87 -7.33
CA TYR A 162 9.81 4.06 -7.32
C TYR A 162 10.24 5.12 -8.32
N LYS A 163 11.33 5.78 -7.98
CA LYS A 163 11.89 6.84 -8.78
C LYS A 163 12.95 6.29 -9.74
N ASN A 164 12.81 6.62 -11.02
CA ASN A 164 13.79 6.25 -12.05
C ASN A 164 14.14 7.52 -12.82
N GLY A 165 15.27 8.15 -12.44
CA GLY A 165 15.60 9.49 -12.94
C GLY A 165 14.56 10.50 -12.44
N ASP A 166 13.92 11.21 -13.37
CA ASP A 166 12.86 12.16 -13.06
C ASP A 166 11.46 11.55 -13.12
N GLU A 167 11.37 10.25 -13.42
CA GLU A 167 10.09 9.56 -13.54
C GLU A 167 9.70 8.83 -12.27
N TRP A 168 8.41 8.87 -11.95
CA TRP A 168 7.81 7.98 -10.96
C TRP A 168 7.14 6.82 -11.67
N LYS A 169 7.50 5.62 -11.25
CA LYS A 169 6.96 4.37 -11.80
C LYS A 169 6.30 3.55 -10.70
N PHE A 170 5.40 2.68 -11.09
CA PHE A 170 4.75 1.73 -10.19
C PHE A 170 5.12 0.30 -10.59
N ASN A 171 5.45 -0.51 -9.58
CA ASN A 171 5.75 -1.93 -9.74
C ASN A 171 4.70 -2.74 -8.99
N ALA A 172 3.98 -3.59 -9.71
CA ALA A 172 2.98 -4.49 -9.14
C ALA A 172 3.68 -5.71 -8.54
N ILE A 173 3.62 -5.86 -7.22
CA ILE A 173 4.36 -6.90 -6.50
C ILE A 173 3.47 -8.07 -6.09
N GLY A 174 2.53 -7.87 -5.20
CA GLY A 174 1.61 -8.92 -4.77
C GLY A 174 2.26 -10.06 -3.99
N SER A 175 3.20 -9.75 -3.10
CA SER A 175 3.90 -10.75 -2.28
C SER A 175 3.34 -10.81 -0.87
N GLY A 176 3.10 -12.03 -0.40
CA GLY A 176 2.58 -12.28 0.94
C GLY A 176 3.65 -12.74 1.92
N TYR A 177 3.45 -12.41 3.20
CA TYR A 177 4.37 -12.74 4.29
C TYR A 177 3.60 -13.19 5.52
N GLN A 178 4.20 -14.07 6.30
CA GLN A 178 3.73 -14.43 7.63
C GLN A 178 4.35 -13.50 8.66
N GLY A 179 3.71 -13.34 9.82
CA GLY A 179 4.22 -12.50 10.90
C GLY A 179 3.64 -11.10 10.94
N GLY A 180 2.68 -10.79 10.07
CA GLY A 180 1.94 -9.54 10.09
C GLY A 180 2.81 -8.30 9.90
N LEU A 181 2.39 -7.20 10.51
CA LEU A 181 3.08 -5.91 10.40
C LEU A 181 4.52 -5.97 10.92
N VAL A 182 4.79 -6.75 11.96
CA VAL A 182 6.13 -6.89 12.54
C VAL A 182 7.11 -7.44 11.50
N ALA A 183 6.69 -8.42 10.71
CA ALA A 183 7.54 -9.00 9.66
C ALA A 183 7.92 -7.95 8.60
N LEU A 184 6.97 -7.11 8.20
CA LEU A 184 7.24 -6.03 7.25
C LEU A 184 8.14 -4.97 7.85
N CYS A 185 7.90 -4.58 9.09
CA CYS A 185 8.74 -3.61 9.79
C CYS A 185 10.20 -4.09 9.85
N ASN A 186 10.41 -5.33 10.22
CA ASN A 186 11.76 -5.91 10.26
C ASN A 186 12.42 -5.93 8.87
N MET A 187 11.64 -6.27 7.84
CA MET A 187 12.14 -6.31 6.46
C MET A 187 12.59 -4.93 5.98
N TYR A 188 11.86 -3.88 6.35
CA TYR A 188 12.14 -2.51 5.93
C TYR A 188 12.98 -1.70 6.92
N GLY A 189 13.44 -2.32 8.00
CA GLY A 189 14.37 -1.69 8.92
C GLY A 189 13.73 -0.86 10.04
N ILE A 190 12.48 -1.13 10.38
CA ILE A 190 11.80 -0.54 11.52
C ILE A 190 11.82 -1.52 12.68
N ASP A 191 12.20 -1.01 13.84
CA ASP A 191 12.13 -1.77 15.08
C ASP A 191 10.67 -1.73 15.58
N ALA A 192 10.03 -2.88 15.58
CA ALA A 192 8.61 -3.01 15.90
C ALA A 192 8.39 -3.79 17.19
N ASP A 193 9.13 -3.45 18.22
CA ASP A 193 8.97 -4.06 19.55
C ASP A 193 7.73 -3.53 20.28
#